data_3d63d1837a9a43cedd9094477364dfb3
#
_entry.id   3d63d1837a9a43cedd9094477364dfb3
#
_cell.length_a   1.000
_cell.length_b   1.000
_cell.length_c   1.000
_cell.angle_alpha   90.00
_cell.angle_beta   90.00
_cell.angle_gamma   90.00
#
_symmetry.space_group_name_H-M   'P 1'
#
loop_
_entity.id
_entity.type
_entity.pdbx_description
1 polymer ?
#
loop_
_entity_poly.entity_id
_entity_poly.type
_entity_poly.pdbx_seq_one_letter_code
_entity_poly.pdbx_strand_id
1 'polypeptide(L)'
;MFEADELCRRVAVINHGRIVALDSPANLKRHVAGQRVIEVEFFGSTEKLVEGIRQIPGVGLVTTEDVEQRRILKIQTADPASVVPKLTAKMGDSRMMDLRIREPTLEDAYLKLVGAT
;
A
#
# COMPACT_ATOMS: atom_id res chain seq x y z
N MET A 1 -3.92 12.79 -7.07
CA MET A 1 -2.51 12.34 -7.08
C MET A 1 -2.06 11.77 -8.41
N PHE A 2 -2.92 11.08 -9.10
CA PHE A 2 -2.59 10.53 -10.41
C PHE A 2 -2.20 11.59 -11.42
N GLU A 3 -2.94 12.67 -11.47
CA GLU A 3 -2.65 13.78 -12.38
C GLU A 3 -1.35 14.50 -12.02
N ALA A 4 -1.03 14.58 -10.74
CA ALA A 4 0.20 15.18 -10.27
C ALA A 4 1.44 14.43 -10.74
N ASP A 5 1.34 13.10 -10.91
CA ASP A 5 2.43 12.26 -11.37
C ASP A 5 2.90 12.62 -12.78
N GLU A 6 1.99 13.07 -13.64
CA GLU A 6 2.29 13.38 -15.03
C GLU A 6 2.49 14.87 -15.29
N LEU A 7 1.75 15.72 -14.58
CA LEU A 7 1.64 17.14 -14.90
C LEU A 7 2.48 18.06 -14.02
N CYS A 8 2.84 17.63 -12.82
CA CYS A 8 3.54 18.49 -11.88
C CYS A 8 5.03 18.24 -11.89
N ARG A 9 5.81 19.33 -11.83
CA ARG A 9 7.27 19.26 -11.65
C ARG A 9 7.62 18.95 -10.20
N ARG A 10 6.81 19.42 -9.27
CA ARG A 10 7.02 19.22 -7.84
C ARG A 10 5.67 18.95 -7.18
N VAL A 11 5.68 18.08 -6.20
CA VAL A 11 4.49 17.73 -5.44
C VAL A 11 4.79 17.95 -3.97
N ALA A 12 3.88 18.66 -3.29
CA ALA A 12 3.95 18.80 -1.85
C ALA A 12 3.13 17.69 -1.21
N VAL A 13 3.77 16.91 -0.34
CA VAL A 13 3.09 15.91 0.47
C VAL A 13 2.71 16.57 1.79
N ILE A 14 1.40 16.66 2.04
CA ILE A 14 0.85 17.33 3.20
C ILE A 14 0.19 16.32 4.12
N ASN A 15 0.53 16.38 5.41
CA ASN A 15 -0.08 15.54 6.43
C ASN A 15 -0.30 16.38 7.69
N HIS A 16 -1.53 16.39 8.19
CA HIS A 16 -1.92 17.18 9.36
C HIS A 16 -1.56 18.67 9.23
N GLY A 17 -1.75 19.25 8.05
CA GLY A 17 -1.48 20.65 7.79
C GLY A 17 -0.01 21.01 7.62
N ARG A 18 0.89 20.04 7.66
CA ARG A 18 2.32 20.25 7.47
C ARG A 18 2.81 19.66 6.16
N ILE A 19 3.75 20.33 5.52
CA ILE A 19 4.44 19.79 4.37
C ILE A 19 5.45 18.75 4.87
N VAL A 20 5.22 17.49 4.51
CA VAL A 20 6.09 16.36 4.87
C VAL A 20 7.21 16.22 3.87
N ALA A 21 6.91 16.45 2.59
CA ALA A 21 7.89 16.38 1.51
C ALA A 21 7.49 17.35 0.41
N LEU A 22 8.48 17.89 -0.27
CA LEU A 22 8.30 18.74 -1.43
C LEU A 22 9.35 18.35 -2.45
N ASP A 23 8.92 17.64 -3.50
CA ASP A 23 9.86 17.12 -4.48
C ASP A 23 9.14 16.80 -5.79
N SER A 24 9.92 16.41 -6.81
CA SER A 24 9.35 15.96 -8.07
C SER A 24 8.62 14.62 -7.87
N PRO A 25 7.62 14.30 -8.70
CA PRO A 25 6.96 13.00 -8.63
C PRO A 25 7.94 11.83 -8.75
N ALA A 26 8.95 11.96 -9.60
CA ALA A 26 9.97 10.92 -9.78
C ALA A 26 10.77 10.69 -8.49
N ASN A 27 11.17 11.75 -7.80
CA ASN A 27 11.90 11.62 -6.54
C ASN A 27 11.04 11.07 -5.43
N LEU A 28 9.77 11.47 -5.36
CA LEU A 28 8.84 10.91 -4.38
C LEU A 28 8.64 9.42 -4.59
N LYS A 29 8.54 8.98 -5.84
CA LYS A 29 8.40 7.56 -6.17
C LYS A 29 9.62 6.73 -5.81
N ARG A 30 10.79 7.34 -5.66
CA ARG A 30 11.99 6.61 -5.22
C ARG A 30 11.82 5.98 -3.84
N HIS A 31 10.96 6.54 -3.01
CA HIS A 31 10.67 5.96 -1.68
C HIS A 31 10.03 4.58 -1.77
N VAL A 32 9.44 4.25 -2.91
CA VAL A 32 8.84 2.94 -3.17
C VAL A 32 9.52 2.21 -4.33
N ALA A 33 10.69 2.69 -4.77
CA ALA A 33 11.46 2.04 -5.82
C ALA A 33 11.85 0.62 -5.42
N GLY A 34 11.69 -0.33 -6.34
CA GLY A 34 11.95 -1.73 -6.05
C GLY A 34 10.82 -2.44 -5.30
N GLN A 35 9.79 -1.71 -4.91
CA GLN A 35 8.62 -2.28 -4.25
C GLN A 35 7.53 -2.62 -5.27
N ARG A 36 6.67 -3.55 -4.89
CA ARG A 36 5.43 -3.86 -5.59
C ARG A 36 4.30 -3.73 -4.59
N VAL A 37 3.09 -3.51 -5.08
CA VAL A 37 1.92 -3.41 -4.21
C VAL A 37 1.01 -4.60 -4.48
N ILE A 38 0.72 -5.34 -3.42
CA ILE A 38 -0.27 -6.41 -3.46
C ILE A 38 -1.58 -5.81 -2.98
N GLU A 39 -2.58 -5.75 -3.85
CA GLU A 39 -3.92 -5.32 -3.48
C GLU A 39 -4.81 -6.54 -3.30
N VAL A 40 -5.42 -6.65 -2.13
CA VAL A 40 -6.34 -7.72 -1.82
C VAL A 40 -7.69 -7.13 -1.47
N GLU A 41 -8.72 -7.55 -2.20
CA GLU A 41 -10.10 -7.18 -1.94
C GLU A 41 -10.75 -8.33 -1.18
N PHE A 42 -11.36 -8.03 -0.04
CA PHE A 42 -11.91 -9.08 0.82
C PHE A 42 -13.06 -8.59 1.68
N PHE A 43 -13.78 -9.55 2.26
CA PHE A 43 -14.77 -9.30 3.29
C PHE A 43 -14.26 -9.84 4.63
N GLY A 44 -14.53 -9.12 5.71
CA GLY A 44 -14.18 -9.59 7.04
C GLY A 44 -13.59 -8.51 7.94
N SER A 45 -13.18 -8.90 9.13
CA SER A 45 -12.54 -8.02 10.09
C SER A 45 -11.07 -7.79 9.74
N THR A 46 -10.61 -6.54 9.89
CA THR A 46 -9.26 -6.14 9.45
C THR A 46 -8.20 -6.17 10.55
N GLU A 47 -8.57 -5.96 11.80
CA GLU A 47 -7.58 -5.69 12.86
C GLU A 47 -6.57 -6.81 13.05
N LYS A 48 -7.04 -8.02 13.33
CA LYS A 48 -6.16 -9.17 13.54
C LYS A 48 -5.44 -9.57 12.26
N LEU A 49 -6.13 -9.40 11.13
CA LEU A 49 -5.56 -9.74 9.83
C LEU A 49 -4.37 -8.85 9.51
N VAL A 50 -4.51 -7.54 9.69
CA VAL A 50 -3.44 -6.59 9.42
C VAL A 50 -2.22 -6.86 10.30
N GLU A 51 -2.42 -7.13 11.58
CA GLU A 51 -1.32 -7.45 12.48
C GLU A 51 -0.58 -8.73 12.06
N GLY A 52 -1.34 -9.76 11.70
CA GLY A 52 -0.76 -11.01 11.22
C GLY A 52 0.05 -10.82 9.94
N ILE A 53 -0.46 -10.00 9.04
CA ILE A 53 0.22 -9.72 7.78
C ILE A 53 1.51 -8.92 8.00
N ARG A 54 1.50 -7.95 8.91
CA ARG A 54 2.70 -7.17 9.24
C ARG A 54 3.84 -8.03 9.75
N GLN A 55 3.54 -9.18 10.32
CA GLN A 55 4.55 -10.11 10.83
C GLN A 55 5.16 -11.00 9.75
N ILE A 56 4.61 -11.01 8.54
CA ILE A 56 5.16 -11.81 7.45
C ILE A 56 6.49 -11.21 7.02
N PRO A 57 7.58 -12.01 6.95
CA PRO A 57 8.86 -11.51 6.45
C PRO A 57 8.74 -10.97 5.03
N GLY A 58 9.33 -9.81 4.79
CA GLY A 58 9.30 -9.15 3.49
C GLY A 58 8.15 -8.17 3.30
N VAL A 59 7.21 -8.10 4.24
CA VAL A 59 6.12 -7.12 4.19
C VAL A 59 6.61 -5.77 4.71
N GLY A 60 6.39 -4.73 3.91
CA GLY A 60 6.66 -3.35 4.30
C GLY A 60 5.41 -2.69 4.86
N LEU A 61 4.98 -1.62 4.21
CA LEU A 61 3.80 -0.88 4.64
C LEU A 61 2.52 -1.65 4.32
N VAL A 62 1.60 -1.71 5.28
CA VAL A 62 0.27 -2.30 5.11
C VAL A 62 -0.76 -1.22 5.40
N THR A 63 -1.63 -0.96 4.43
CA THR A 63 -2.72 0.00 4.57
C THR A 63 -4.04 -0.66 4.20
N THR A 64 -5.13 -0.12 4.73
CA THR A 64 -6.48 -0.59 4.42
C THR A 64 -7.33 0.56 3.92
N GLU A 65 -8.24 0.26 3.02
CA GLU A 65 -9.20 1.22 2.50
C GLU A 65 -10.57 0.55 2.43
N ASP A 66 -11.58 1.24 2.95
CA ASP A 66 -12.94 0.77 2.87
C ASP A 66 -13.63 1.43 1.68
N VAL A 67 -14.11 0.60 0.75
CA VAL A 67 -14.82 1.08 -0.44
C VAL A 67 -16.18 0.38 -0.46
N GLU A 68 -17.23 1.15 -0.15
CA GLU A 68 -18.58 0.62 -0.02
C GLU A 68 -18.65 -0.49 1.04
N GLN A 69 -18.97 -1.72 0.61
CA GLN A 69 -19.05 -2.88 1.51
C GLN A 69 -17.79 -3.74 1.44
N ARG A 70 -16.78 -3.30 0.69
CA ARG A 70 -15.56 -4.06 0.46
C ARG A 70 -14.40 -3.42 1.16
N ARG A 71 -13.43 -4.22 1.52
CA ARG A 71 -12.17 -3.75 2.08
C ARG A 71 -11.03 -4.10 1.16
N ILE A 72 -10.16 -3.13 0.94
CA ILE A 72 -8.98 -3.29 0.10
C ILE A 72 -7.77 -3.17 0.99
N LEU A 73 -6.94 -4.20 0.99
CA LEU A 73 -5.69 -4.24 1.70
C LEU A 73 -4.57 -3.98 0.70
N LYS A 74 -3.70 -3.02 1.00
CA LYS A 74 -2.56 -2.68 0.15
C LYS A 74 -1.28 -2.99 0.91
N ILE A 75 -0.46 -3.86 0.35
CA ILE A 75 0.77 -4.33 0.98
C ILE A 75 1.93 -3.98 0.07
N GLN A 76 2.87 -3.17 0.58
CA GLN A 76 4.09 -2.85 -0.15
C GLN A 76 5.16 -3.88 0.20
N THR A 77 5.76 -4.48 -0.79
CA THR A 77 6.80 -5.48 -0.60
C THR A 77 7.77 -5.49 -1.78
N ALA A 78 9.04 -5.80 -1.49
CA ALA A 78 10.04 -6.01 -2.53
C ALA A 78 9.99 -7.45 -3.09
N ASP A 79 9.31 -8.37 -2.42
CA ASP A 79 9.27 -9.79 -2.82
C ASP A 79 7.84 -10.34 -2.76
N PRO A 80 6.97 -9.96 -3.72
CA PRO A 80 5.60 -10.43 -3.71
C PRO A 80 5.48 -11.95 -3.86
N ALA A 81 6.39 -12.58 -4.59
CA ALA A 81 6.34 -14.03 -4.79
C ALA A 81 6.48 -14.81 -3.46
N SER A 82 7.26 -14.30 -2.54
CA SER A 82 7.42 -14.89 -1.20
C SER A 82 6.25 -14.56 -0.28
N VAL A 83 5.72 -13.34 -0.40
CA VAL A 83 4.67 -12.84 0.50
C VAL A 83 3.30 -13.43 0.19
N VAL A 84 2.95 -13.59 -1.10
CA VAL A 84 1.61 -14.02 -1.51
C VAL A 84 1.18 -15.35 -0.89
N PRO A 85 1.99 -16.43 -0.91
CA PRO A 85 1.56 -17.69 -0.28
C PRO A 85 1.33 -17.55 1.22
N LYS A 86 2.15 -16.77 1.91
CA LYS A 86 2.01 -16.54 3.35
C LYS A 86 0.80 -15.67 3.65
N LEU A 87 0.53 -14.69 2.79
CA LEU A 87 -0.63 -13.84 2.88
C LEU A 87 -1.93 -14.65 2.75
N THR A 88 -2.02 -15.51 1.75
CA THR A 88 -3.21 -16.34 1.53
C THR A 88 -3.44 -17.31 2.68
N ALA A 89 -2.38 -17.84 3.26
CA ALA A 89 -2.48 -18.69 4.45
C ALA A 89 -3.03 -17.91 5.66
N LYS A 90 -2.59 -16.67 5.85
CA LYS A 90 -3.09 -15.81 6.93
C LYS A 90 -4.54 -15.39 6.74
N MET A 91 -4.98 -15.28 5.49
CA MET A 91 -6.34 -14.87 5.18
C MET A 91 -7.37 -16.01 5.28
N GLY A 92 -6.92 -17.23 5.42
CA GLY A 92 -7.71 -18.48 5.59
C GLY A 92 -9.23 -18.39 5.57
N ASP A 93 -9.82 -17.88 6.65
CA ASP A 93 -11.27 -17.80 6.80
C ASP A 93 -11.87 -16.53 6.18
N SER A 94 -11.07 -15.58 5.80
CA SER A 94 -11.56 -14.36 5.16
C SER A 94 -11.90 -14.63 3.71
N ARG A 95 -12.98 -14.04 3.24
CA ARG A 95 -13.37 -14.18 1.83
C ARG A 95 -12.54 -13.24 0.99
N MET A 96 -11.51 -13.77 0.36
CA MET A 96 -10.73 -13.05 -0.63
C MET A 96 -11.51 -13.04 -1.94
N MET A 97 -11.78 -11.85 -2.46
CA MET A 97 -12.50 -11.69 -3.71
C MET A 97 -11.57 -11.49 -4.89
N ASP A 98 -10.46 -10.80 -4.67
CA ASP A 98 -9.50 -10.51 -5.72
C ASP A 98 -8.14 -10.25 -5.11
N LEU A 99 -7.11 -10.60 -5.83
CA LEU A 99 -5.73 -10.32 -5.46
C LEU A 99 -4.97 -9.94 -6.72
N ARG A 100 -4.28 -8.81 -6.69
CA ARG A 100 -3.43 -8.40 -7.81
C ARG A 100 -2.16 -7.75 -7.32
N ILE A 101 -1.14 -7.83 -8.15
CA ILE A 101 0.16 -7.23 -7.90
C ILE A 101 0.36 -6.14 -8.95
N ARG A 102 0.70 -4.94 -8.50
CA ARG A 102 0.90 -3.81 -9.40
C ARG A 102 2.14 -3.01 -9.03
N GLU A 103 2.54 -2.13 -9.93
CA GLU A 103 3.59 -1.17 -9.66
C GLU A 103 3.13 -0.10 -8.66
N PRO A 104 4.03 0.42 -7.82
CA PRO A 104 3.70 1.52 -6.92
C PRO A 104 3.37 2.79 -7.70
N THR A 105 2.46 3.58 -7.12
CA THR A 105 2.07 4.89 -7.65
C THR A 105 2.60 5.99 -6.74
N LEU A 106 2.36 7.24 -7.14
CA LEU A 106 2.66 8.40 -6.29
C LEU A 106 1.88 8.35 -4.97
N GLU A 107 0.65 7.85 -5.00
CA GLU A 107 -0.14 7.65 -3.79
C GLU A 107 0.55 6.68 -2.82
N ASP A 108 1.11 5.59 -3.32
CA ASP A 108 1.84 4.64 -2.49
C ASP A 108 3.07 5.28 -1.85
N ALA A 109 3.77 6.13 -2.58
CA ALA A 109 4.88 6.89 -2.04
C ALA A 109 4.43 7.84 -0.93
N TYR A 110 3.31 8.52 -1.13
CA TYR A 110 2.72 9.38 -0.12
C TYR A 110 2.40 8.60 1.16
N LEU A 111 1.74 7.46 1.02
CA LEU A 111 1.37 6.62 2.16
C LEU A 111 2.61 6.16 2.95
N LYS A 112 3.68 5.83 2.25
CA LYS A 112 4.93 5.44 2.89
C LYS A 112 5.57 6.60 3.65
N LEU A 113 5.56 7.80 3.09
CA LEU A 113 6.14 8.98 3.72
C LEU A 113 5.42 9.38 4.99
N VAL A 114 4.09 9.31 5.02
CA VAL A 114 3.31 9.67 6.19
C VAL A 114 3.19 8.52 7.19
N GLY A 115 3.72 7.35 6.87
CA GLY A 115 3.63 6.19 7.74
C GLY A 115 2.18 5.78 7.98
N ALA A 116 1.36 5.80 6.96
CA ALA A 116 -0.08 5.59 7.08
C ALA A 116 -0.41 4.30 7.81
N THR A 117 -1.29 4.43 8.76
CA THR A 117 -1.78 3.31 9.56
C THR A 117 -3.28 3.26 9.52
#